data_e9f3a3eb76600b1baa34db5f8934ce39
#
_entry.id   e9f3a3eb76600b1baa34db5f8934ce39
#
_cell.length_a   1.000
_cell.length_b   1.000
_cell.length_c   1.000
_cell.angle_alpha   90.00
_cell.angle_beta   90.00
_cell.angle_gamma   90.00
#
_symmetry.space_group_name_H-M   'P 1'
#
loop_
_entity.id
_entity.type
_entity.pdbx_description
1 polymer ?
#
loop_
_entity_poly.entity_id
_entity_poly.type
_entity_poly.pdbx_seq_one_letter_code
_entity_poly.pdbx_strand_id
1 'polypeptide(L)'
;MKIAKRCVCCDGGQLTGRPAILMPFVAHRLFGWEPVRVEADWGMRDLPQGVAQSVCKSLMCDACGLLFLDMRFDDEEMAALYDDYRGPAYSAARERFEPGYTARNALLLDGSDYRATIESLLADAVPARPRVLDWGGDSGVNTPFRGRAAAHDIYDISGRPVVDGARRVNRAAALSQSYDLVVCSNVIEHVSWPRDILRDIAAFMGPRTALYLEVPHEDVVRLIDEPGARLAAKRHWHEHINFFTAEALDAALASAGLVAAARVSHPVVAGGKASHVFSIVARKDG
;
A
#
# COMPACT_ATOMS: atom_id res chain seq x y z
N MET A 1 3.06 17.64 -3.21
CA MET A 1 4.18 16.74 -2.83
C MET A 1 5.01 17.32 -1.69
N LYS A 2 5.46 16.48 -0.75
CA LYS A 2 6.41 16.83 0.34
C LYS A 2 7.60 15.87 0.33
N ILE A 3 8.74 16.28 0.90
CA ILE A 3 9.90 15.41 1.11
C ILE A 3 9.94 14.98 2.58
N ALA A 4 9.98 13.68 2.83
CA ALA A 4 10.04 13.13 4.19
C ALA A 4 11.34 13.56 4.89
N LYS A 5 11.21 14.07 6.12
CA LYS A 5 12.30 14.42 7.01
C LYS A 5 12.37 13.53 8.25
N ARG A 6 11.34 12.73 8.47
CA ARG A 6 11.17 11.79 9.58
C ARG A 6 10.50 10.52 9.07
N CYS A 7 10.64 9.44 9.79
CA CYS A 7 10.02 8.18 9.47
C CYS A 7 8.49 8.28 9.51
N VAL A 8 7.82 7.80 8.47
CA VAL A 8 6.36 7.84 8.34
C VAL A 8 5.62 6.81 9.21
N CYS A 9 6.34 5.91 9.89
CA CYS A 9 5.80 4.93 10.83
C CYS A 9 6.08 5.30 12.29
N CYS A 10 7.35 5.40 12.70
CA CYS A 10 7.74 5.61 14.09
C CYS A 10 8.08 7.07 14.44
N ASP A 11 8.05 7.99 13.46
CA ASP A 11 8.47 9.39 13.61
C ASP A 11 9.96 9.58 13.97
N GLY A 12 10.79 8.56 13.82
CA GLY A 12 12.23 8.63 14.04
C GLY A 12 12.91 9.63 13.09
N GLY A 13 13.86 10.42 13.59
CA GLY A 13 14.57 11.45 12.81
C GLY A 13 15.86 10.96 12.18
N GLN A 14 16.37 9.79 12.55
CA GLN A 14 17.59 9.21 11.98
C GLN A 14 17.23 8.40 10.74
N LEU A 15 17.56 8.96 9.58
CA LEU A 15 17.27 8.39 8.27
C LEU A 15 18.55 8.29 7.45
N THR A 16 18.85 7.11 6.96
CA THR A 16 19.90 6.89 5.96
C THR A 16 19.29 6.89 4.57
N GLY A 17 19.89 7.59 3.60
CA GLY A 17 19.32 7.75 2.26
C GLY A 17 20.30 7.47 1.14
N ARG A 18 19.79 6.98 -0.01
CA ARG A 18 20.53 6.82 -1.27
C ARG A 18 19.71 7.31 -2.45
N PRO A 19 20.35 7.81 -3.53
CA PRO A 19 19.66 8.18 -4.76
C PRO A 19 18.87 7.00 -5.34
N ALA A 20 17.68 7.30 -5.84
CA ALA A 20 16.81 6.35 -6.53
C ALA A 20 16.06 7.07 -7.66
N ILE A 21 15.33 6.33 -8.48
CA ILE A 21 14.46 6.87 -9.51
C ILE A 21 13.00 6.52 -9.21
N LEU A 22 12.10 7.43 -9.54
CA LEU A 22 10.68 7.16 -9.60
C LEU A 22 10.36 6.58 -10.98
N MET A 23 9.65 5.45 -11.03
CA MET A 23 9.34 4.77 -12.28
C MET A 23 8.53 5.67 -13.21
N PRO A 24 8.78 5.61 -14.53
CA PRO A 24 8.20 6.54 -15.50
C PRO A 24 6.68 6.61 -15.47
N PHE A 25 5.98 5.50 -15.29
CA PHE A 25 4.53 5.49 -15.16
C PHE A 25 4.04 6.37 -13.99
N VAL A 26 4.64 6.21 -12.82
CA VAL A 26 4.26 6.98 -11.62
C VAL A 26 4.62 8.46 -11.80
N ALA A 27 5.80 8.75 -12.32
CA ALA A 27 6.23 10.13 -12.61
C ALA A 27 5.31 10.82 -13.62
N HIS A 28 4.87 10.11 -14.66
CA HIS A 28 3.92 10.63 -15.65
C HIS A 28 2.54 10.91 -15.03
N ARG A 29 1.99 9.95 -14.26
CA ARG A 29 0.67 10.09 -13.62
C ARG A 29 0.62 11.25 -12.62
N LEU A 30 1.68 11.42 -11.83
CA LEU A 30 1.74 12.43 -10.78
C LEU A 30 2.12 13.82 -11.29
N PHE A 31 3.06 13.89 -12.22
CA PHE A 31 3.73 15.15 -12.56
C PHE A 31 3.76 15.46 -14.07
N GLY A 32 3.25 14.57 -14.91
CA GLY A 32 3.39 14.68 -16.37
C GLY A 32 4.84 14.48 -16.85
N TRP A 33 5.73 13.96 -16.04
CA TRP A 33 7.14 13.77 -16.40
C TRP A 33 7.35 12.49 -17.19
N GLU A 34 8.20 12.60 -18.21
CA GLU A 34 8.63 11.48 -19.03
C GLU A 34 10.15 11.43 -19.10
N PRO A 35 10.75 10.24 -19.32
CA PRO A 35 12.18 10.16 -19.60
C PRO A 35 12.55 10.98 -20.83
N VAL A 36 13.57 11.81 -20.72
CA VAL A 36 14.03 12.72 -21.79
C VAL A 36 15.45 12.36 -22.17
N ARG A 37 15.70 12.25 -23.48
CA ARG A 37 17.06 12.06 -23.98
C ARG A 37 17.80 13.40 -23.99
N VAL A 38 18.91 13.44 -23.29
CA VAL A 38 19.81 14.60 -23.26
C VAL A 38 20.90 14.39 -24.30
N GLU A 39 21.00 15.31 -25.25
CA GLU A 39 21.95 15.29 -26.37
C GLU A 39 22.82 16.55 -26.37
N ALA A 40 23.82 16.60 -27.23
CA ALA A 40 24.80 17.69 -27.26
C ALA A 40 24.18 19.08 -27.58
N ASP A 41 23.09 19.11 -28.32
CA ASP A 41 22.36 20.34 -28.71
C ASP A 41 21.66 21.04 -27.55
N TRP A 42 21.48 20.35 -26.39
CA TRP A 42 20.97 20.98 -25.17
C TRP A 42 21.93 21.99 -24.53
N GLY A 43 23.22 22.01 -24.97
CA GLY A 43 24.23 22.97 -24.52
C GLY A 43 24.57 22.89 -23.02
N MET A 44 24.29 21.77 -22.37
CA MET A 44 24.57 21.56 -20.94
C MET A 44 26.03 21.15 -20.74
N ARG A 45 26.75 21.88 -19.87
CA ARG A 45 28.18 21.65 -19.63
C ARG A 45 28.45 20.49 -18.65
N ASP A 46 27.63 20.38 -17.60
CA ASP A 46 27.88 19.52 -16.46
C ASP A 46 26.93 18.31 -16.41
N LEU A 47 26.08 18.13 -17.41
CA LEU A 47 25.17 17.00 -17.51
C LEU A 47 25.62 16.08 -18.64
N PRO A 48 26.05 14.83 -18.32
CA PRO A 48 26.44 13.88 -19.36
C PRO A 48 25.26 13.52 -20.25
N GLN A 49 25.56 13.25 -21.52
CA GLN A 49 24.54 12.73 -22.45
C GLN A 49 23.94 11.41 -21.93
N GLY A 50 22.64 11.24 -22.15
CA GLY A 50 21.93 10.06 -21.69
C GLY A 50 20.43 10.24 -21.60
N VAL A 51 19.79 9.54 -20.69
CA VAL A 51 18.37 9.67 -20.41
C VAL A 51 18.19 10.27 -19.01
N ALA A 52 17.54 11.43 -18.95
CA ALA A 52 17.15 12.06 -17.70
C ALA A 52 15.81 11.46 -17.22
N GLN A 53 15.78 11.07 -15.97
CA GLN A 53 14.59 10.56 -15.29
C GLN A 53 14.36 11.32 -13.98
N SER A 54 13.16 11.21 -13.40
CA SER A 54 12.92 11.78 -12.08
C SER A 54 13.82 11.14 -11.04
N VAL A 55 14.50 11.96 -10.23
CA VAL A 55 15.41 11.51 -9.16
C VAL A 55 14.75 11.73 -7.81
N CYS A 56 14.75 10.70 -6.98
CA CYS A 56 14.27 10.70 -5.62
C CYS A 56 15.29 9.98 -4.72
N LYS A 57 14.94 9.71 -3.48
CA LYS A 57 15.77 8.93 -2.56
C LYS A 57 15.00 7.75 -2.01
N SER A 58 15.69 6.62 -1.91
CA SER A 58 15.32 5.58 -0.95
C SER A 58 15.81 6.00 0.42
N LEU A 59 14.92 6.03 1.39
CA LEU A 59 15.21 6.29 2.80
C LEU A 59 14.99 5.02 3.62
N MET A 60 15.83 4.83 4.62
CA MET A 60 15.65 3.79 5.63
C MET A 60 15.67 4.42 7.00
N CYS A 61 14.73 4.03 7.85
CA CYS A 61 14.68 4.45 9.24
C CYS A 61 15.58 3.57 10.08
N ASP A 62 16.57 4.17 10.77
CA ASP A 62 17.51 3.41 11.61
C ASP A 62 16.83 2.85 12.88
N ALA A 63 15.68 3.42 13.29
CA ALA A 63 14.96 2.98 14.49
C ALA A 63 14.01 1.78 14.24
N CYS A 64 13.24 1.77 13.14
CA CYS A 64 12.23 0.72 12.88
C CYS A 64 12.48 -0.08 11.60
N GLY A 65 13.53 0.24 10.83
CA GLY A 65 13.87 -0.51 9.63
C GLY A 65 12.96 -0.29 8.42
N LEU A 66 12.00 0.66 8.48
CA LEU A 66 11.16 0.98 7.33
C LEU A 66 12.04 1.47 6.17
N LEU A 67 11.86 0.86 4.99
CA LEU A 67 12.47 1.30 3.74
C LEU A 67 11.40 2.01 2.90
N PHE A 68 11.61 3.28 2.54
CA PHE A 68 10.56 4.08 1.92
C PHE A 68 11.08 5.14 0.95
N LEU A 69 10.21 5.56 0.04
CA LEU A 69 10.46 6.69 -0.86
C LEU A 69 10.47 8.00 -0.07
N ASP A 70 11.38 8.93 -0.38
CA ASP A 70 11.41 10.25 0.25
C ASP A 70 10.27 11.18 -0.18
N MET A 71 9.75 11.01 -1.39
CA MET A 71 8.59 11.75 -1.89
C MET A 71 7.30 11.28 -1.22
N ARG A 72 6.52 12.25 -0.68
CA ARG A 72 5.21 12.00 -0.07
C ARG A 72 4.18 12.77 -0.87
N PHE A 73 3.27 12.03 -1.50
CA PHE A 73 2.23 12.56 -2.36
C PHE A 73 1.09 13.11 -1.52
N ASP A 74 0.46 14.19 -1.97
CA ASP A 74 -0.76 14.71 -1.37
C ASP A 74 -2.02 14.03 -1.95
N ASP A 75 -3.20 14.43 -1.46
CA ASP A 75 -4.45 13.78 -1.82
C ASP A 75 -4.81 13.97 -3.30
N GLU A 76 -4.46 15.12 -3.89
CA GLU A 76 -4.70 15.41 -5.31
C GLU A 76 -3.78 14.55 -6.19
N GLU A 77 -2.51 14.43 -5.82
CA GLU A 77 -1.54 13.58 -6.49
C GLU A 77 -1.93 12.10 -6.36
N MET A 78 -2.37 11.66 -5.18
CA MET A 78 -2.87 10.30 -4.99
C MET A 78 -4.12 10.02 -5.82
N ALA A 79 -5.07 10.97 -5.87
CA ALA A 79 -6.25 10.85 -6.71
C ALA A 79 -5.88 10.75 -8.19
N ALA A 80 -4.92 11.57 -8.66
CA ALA A 80 -4.43 11.50 -10.05
C ALA A 80 -3.73 10.17 -10.37
N LEU A 81 -2.95 9.62 -9.42
CA LEU A 81 -2.28 8.33 -9.59
C LEU A 81 -3.29 7.20 -9.78
N TYR A 82 -4.39 7.19 -9.00
CA TYR A 82 -5.39 6.12 -8.99
C TYR A 82 -6.66 6.42 -9.77
N ASP A 83 -6.72 7.57 -10.51
CA ASP A 83 -7.83 7.85 -11.40
C ASP A 83 -8.00 6.76 -12.46
N ASP A 84 -9.23 6.29 -12.66
CA ASP A 84 -9.56 5.12 -13.50
C ASP A 84 -8.73 3.87 -13.17
N TYR A 85 -8.40 3.64 -11.89
CA TYR A 85 -7.53 2.53 -11.47
C TYR A 85 -7.99 1.21 -12.06
N ARG A 86 -7.09 0.51 -12.75
CA ARG A 86 -7.34 -0.72 -13.52
C ARG A 86 -8.40 -0.62 -14.61
N GLY A 87 -8.92 0.57 -14.89
CA GLY A 87 -9.82 0.82 -16.01
C GLY A 87 -9.06 1.00 -17.35
N PRO A 88 -9.80 1.29 -18.45
CA PRO A 88 -9.19 1.36 -19.77
C PRO A 88 -8.10 2.41 -19.91
N ALA A 89 -8.33 3.64 -19.42
CA ALA A 89 -7.36 4.74 -19.55
C ALA A 89 -6.11 4.49 -18.70
N TYR A 90 -6.28 4.02 -17.47
CA TYR A 90 -5.18 3.63 -16.60
C TYR A 90 -4.36 2.49 -17.22
N SER A 91 -5.02 1.43 -17.69
CA SER A 91 -4.35 0.26 -18.28
C SER A 91 -3.58 0.63 -19.56
N ALA A 92 -4.14 1.46 -20.43
CA ALA A 92 -3.47 1.94 -21.65
C ALA A 92 -2.22 2.80 -21.32
N ALA A 93 -2.35 3.72 -20.36
CA ALA A 93 -1.21 4.53 -19.91
C ALA A 93 -0.11 3.65 -19.30
N ARG A 94 -0.49 2.68 -18.49
CA ARG A 94 0.47 1.78 -17.84
C ARG A 94 1.16 0.83 -18.82
N GLU A 95 0.41 0.26 -19.77
CA GLU A 95 0.98 -0.59 -20.83
C GLU A 95 2.06 0.12 -21.65
N ARG A 96 1.93 1.45 -21.87
CA ARG A 96 2.92 2.27 -22.55
C ARG A 96 4.28 2.26 -21.84
N PHE A 97 4.30 2.32 -20.51
CA PHE A 97 5.52 2.34 -19.69
C PHE A 97 5.95 0.96 -19.21
N GLU A 98 5.02 0.02 -19.14
CA GLU A 98 5.20 -1.33 -18.59
C GLU A 98 4.56 -2.36 -19.52
N PRO A 99 5.18 -2.71 -20.64
CA PRO A 99 4.63 -3.68 -21.59
C PRO A 99 4.24 -5.01 -20.90
N GLY A 100 3.05 -5.51 -21.22
CA GLY A 100 2.48 -6.72 -20.62
C GLY A 100 1.67 -6.47 -19.36
N TYR A 101 1.47 -5.20 -18.95
CA TYR A 101 0.63 -4.88 -17.79
C TYR A 101 -0.81 -5.36 -17.94
N THR A 102 -1.42 -5.14 -19.09
CA THR A 102 -2.83 -5.50 -19.35
C THR A 102 -3.08 -6.99 -19.15
N ALA A 103 -2.19 -7.85 -19.65
CA ALA A 103 -2.29 -9.29 -19.46
C ALA A 103 -2.12 -9.70 -17.99
N ARG A 104 -1.17 -9.09 -17.27
CA ARG A 104 -0.99 -9.34 -15.82
C ARG A 104 -2.20 -8.87 -15.01
N ASN A 105 -2.78 -7.70 -15.34
CA ASN A 105 -3.94 -7.16 -14.65
C ASN A 105 -5.17 -8.05 -14.79
N ALA A 106 -5.39 -8.65 -15.96
CA ALA A 106 -6.49 -9.58 -16.17
C ALA A 106 -6.49 -10.74 -15.17
N LEU A 107 -5.30 -11.28 -14.83
CA LEU A 107 -5.15 -12.36 -13.85
C LEU A 107 -5.48 -11.94 -12.41
N LEU A 108 -5.51 -10.65 -12.11
CA LEU A 108 -5.80 -10.11 -10.77
C LEU A 108 -7.29 -9.78 -10.58
N LEU A 109 -8.07 -9.67 -11.67
CA LEU A 109 -9.46 -9.24 -11.61
C LEU A 109 -10.42 -10.33 -11.11
N ASP A 110 -10.06 -11.59 -11.23
CA ASP A 110 -10.91 -12.72 -10.84
C ASP A 110 -10.97 -12.94 -9.32
N GLY A 111 -10.19 -12.18 -8.56
CA GLY A 111 -10.02 -12.35 -7.12
C GLY A 111 -9.09 -13.52 -6.78
N SER A 112 -8.82 -13.72 -5.51
CA SER A 112 -7.94 -14.80 -5.06
C SER A 112 -8.68 -15.76 -4.11
N ASP A 113 -8.36 -17.04 -4.23
CA ASP A 113 -8.86 -18.09 -3.33
C ASP A 113 -8.30 -18.00 -1.92
N TYR A 114 -7.35 -17.12 -1.73
CA TYR A 114 -6.65 -16.95 -0.48
C TYR A 114 -7.51 -16.29 0.61
N ARG A 115 -8.71 -15.78 0.28
CA ARG A 115 -9.70 -15.32 1.26
C ARG A 115 -10.00 -16.35 2.36
N ALA A 116 -10.06 -17.64 2.01
CA ALA A 116 -10.29 -18.70 2.98
C ALA A 116 -9.16 -18.76 4.05
N THR A 117 -7.92 -18.51 3.66
CA THR A 117 -6.78 -18.42 4.57
C THR A 117 -6.93 -17.23 5.53
N ILE A 118 -7.33 -16.07 5.01
CA ILE A 118 -7.59 -14.88 5.85
C ILE A 118 -8.76 -15.13 6.80
N GLU A 119 -9.86 -15.72 6.31
CA GLU A 119 -11.01 -16.03 7.14
C GLU A 119 -10.69 -17.02 8.26
N SER A 120 -9.81 -17.99 7.99
CA SER A 120 -9.30 -18.91 9.02
C SER A 120 -8.47 -18.19 10.08
N LEU A 121 -7.63 -17.25 9.68
CA LEU A 121 -6.85 -16.41 10.62
C LEU A 121 -7.75 -15.53 11.50
N LEU A 122 -8.91 -15.12 10.98
CA LEU A 122 -9.85 -14.24 11.65
C LEU A 122 -10.94 -14.98 12.45
N ALA A 123 -11.02 -16.32 12.37
CA ALA A 123 -12.13 -17.11 12.88
C ALA A 123 -12.43 -16.88 14.38
N ASP A 124 -11.38 -16.75 15.19
CA ASP A 124 -11.49 -16.49 16.65
C ASP A 124 -11.53 -14.99 16.99
N ALA A 125 -11.29 -14.13 16.00
CA ALA A 125 -11.20 -12.69 16.20
C ALA A 125 -12.51 -11.95 15.97
N VAL A 126 -13.44 -12.52 15.19
CA VAL A 126 -14.70 -11.89 14.77
C VAL A 126 -15.87 -12.86 14.80
N PRO A 127 -17.14 -12.38 14.84
CA PRO A 127 -18.33 -13.25 14.74
C PRO A 127 -18.38 -13.99 13.39
N ALA A 128 -19.12 -15.09 13.33
CA ALA A 128 -19.31 -15.88 12.10
C ALA A 128 -19.91 -15.06 10.93
N ARG A 129 -20.68 -14.01 11.23
CA ARG A 129 -21.26 -13.06 10.29
C ARG A 129 -20.88 -11.62 10.71
N PRO A 130 -19.63 -11.18 10.48
CA PRO A 130 -19.18 -9.88 10.95
C PRO A 130 -19.80 -8.74 10.15
N ARG A 131 -19.88 -7.56 10.76
CA ARG A 131 -20.02 -6.29 10.05
C ARG A 131 -18.62 -5.88 9.59
N VAL A 132 -18.42 -5.80 8.29
CA VAL A 132 -17.09 -5.57 7.68
C VAL A 132 -17.04 -4.20 7.03
N LEU A 133 -15.99 -3.42 7.34
CA LEU A 133 -15.53 -2.29 6.55
C LEU A 133 -14.24 -2.72 5.83
N ASP A 134 -14.21 -2.60 4.52
CA ASP A 134 -12.99 -2.76 3.72
C ASP A 134 -12.46 -1.38 3.34
N TRP A 135 -11.37 -0.98 3.99
CA TRP A 135 -10.71 0.29 3.79
C TRP A 135 -9.65 0.17 2.71
N GLY A 136 -9.92 0.76 1.55
CA GLY A 136 -9.12 0.58 0.32
C GLY A 136 -9.47 -0.73 -0.41
N GLY A 137 -10.72 -1.19 -0.27
CA GLY A 137 -11.16 -2.51 -0.77
C GLY A 137 -11.43 -2.58 -2.28
N ASP A 138 -11.19 -1.51 -3.05
CA ASP A 138 -11.46 -1.42 -4.49
C ASP A 138 -12.92 -1.82 -4.81
N SER A 139 -13.13 -2.96 -5.44
CA SER A 139 -14.47 -3.51 -5.73
C SER A 139 -15.02 -4.42 -4.60
N GLY A 140 -14.20 -4.79 -3.63
CA GLY A 140 -14.56 -5.75 -2.57
C GLY A 140 -14.51 -7.22 -2.98
N VAL A 141 -13.93 -7.53 -4.14
CA VAL A 141 -13.84 -8.92 -4.64
C VAL A 141 -13.03 -9.80 -3.70
N ASN A 142 -12.04 -9.24 -3.02
CA ASN A 142 -11.14 -9.95 -2.10
C ASN A 142 -11.49 -9.78 -0.62
N THR A 143 -12.55 -9.03 -0.27
CA THR A 143 -12.95 -8.83 1.12
C THR A 143 -13.27 -10.16 1.79
N PRO A 144 -12.67 -10.49 2.95
CA PRO A 144 -13.03 -11.68 3.71
C PRO A 144 -14.49 -11.62 4.17
N PHE A 145 -15.11 -12.78 4.33
CA PHE A 145 -16.54 -12.94 4.67
C PHE A 145 -17.52 -12.41 3.61
N ARG A 146 -17.05 -12.04 2.41
CA ARG A 146 -17.92 -11.64 1.29
C ARG A 146 -19.01 -12.68 1.06
N GLY A 147 -20.28 -12.23 0.92
CA GLY A 147 -21.47 -13.07 0.72
C GLY A 147 -22.08 -13.64 1.99
N ARG A 148 -21.38 -13.56 3.16
CA ARG A 148 -21.91 -14.01 4.46
C ARG A 148 -21.80 -12.98 5.58
N ALA A 149 -21.16 -11.84 5.34
CA ALA A 149 -21.09 -10.73 6.28
C ALA A 149 -22.48 -10.18 6.62
N ALA A 150 -22.66 -9.69 7.86
CA ALA A 150 -23.91 -9.03 8.26
C ALA A 150 -24.04 -7.64 7.62
N ALA A 151 -22.91 -6.98 7.34
CA ALA A 151 -22.80 -5.80 6.51
C ALA A 151 -21.42 -5.82 5.80
N HIS A 152 -21.38 -5.37 4.55
CA HIS A 152 -20.16 -5.29 3.76
C HIS A 152 -20.06 -3.90 3.15
N ASP A 153 -19.34 -3.02 3.84
CA ASP A 153 -19.10 -1.66 3.43
C ASP A 153 -17.69 -1.54 2.83
N ILE A 154 -17.57 -0.76 1.76
CA ILE A 154 -16.30 -0.51 1.08
C ILE A 154 -16.07 0.99 1.01
N TYR A 155 -14.94 1.43 1.57
CA TYR A 155 -14.40 2.77 1.38
C TYR A 155 -13.18 2.69 0.48
N ASP A 156 -13.23 3.32 -0.68
CA ASP A 156 -12.16 3.34 -1.66
C ASP A 156 -12.18 4.63 -2.49
N ILE A 157 -11.00 5.13 -2.89
CA ILE A 157 -10.85 6.35 -3.68
C ILE A 157 -10.99 6.13 -5.19
N SER A 158 -10.90 4.88 -5.68
CA SER A 158 -10.92 4.54 -7.11
C SER A 158 -12.25 4.77 -7.81
N GLY A 159 -13.35 4.88 -7.05
CA GLY A 159 -14.69 5.04 -7.61
C GLY A 159 -15.26 3.82 -8.34
N ARG A 160 -14.58 2.67 -8.38
CA ARG A 160 -15.00 1.46 -9.10
C ARG A 160 -16.31 0.88 -8.55
N PRO A 161 -17.18 0.26 -9.39
CA PRO A 161 -18.34 -0.48 -8.94
C PRO A 161 -17.95 -1.55 -7.93
N VAL A 162 -18.77 -1.71 -6.88
CA VAL A 162 -18.57 -2.73 -5.87
C VAL A 162 -19.32 -4.02 -6.24
N VAL A 163 -18.86 -5.16 -5.72
CA VAL A 163 -19.47 -6.46 -5.93
C VAL A 163 -20.87 -6.55 -5.30
N ASP A 164 -21.70 -7.49 -5.78
CA ASP A 164 -23.03 -7.71 -5.24
C ASP A 164 -23.00 -7.99 -3.74
N GLY A 165 -23.95 -7.38 -3.02
CA GLY A 165 -24.07 -7.47 -1.57
C GLY A 165 -23.13 -6.53 -0.79
N ALA A 166 -22.24 -5.82 -1.46
CA ALA A 166 -21.42 -4.75 -0.85
C ALA A 166 -22.06 -3.38 -1.05
N ARG A 167 -21.72 -2.45 -0.18
CA ARG A 167 -22.15 -1.06 -0.24
C ARG A 167 -20.94 -0.13 -0.24
N ARG A 168 -20.86 0.76 -1.23
CA ARG A 168 -19.86 1.85 -1.19
C ARG A 168 -20.26 2.89 -0.15
N VAL A 169 -19.31 3.29 0.66
CA VAL A 169 -19.44 4.34 1.65
C VAL A 169 -18.38 5.42 1.45
N ASN A 170 -18.69 6.67 1.79
CA ASN A 170 -17.66 7.68 1.89
C ASN A 170 -16.98 7.63 3.27
N ARG A 171 -15.86 8.36 3.42
CA ARG A 171 -15.08 8.36 4.66
C ARG A 171 -15.92 8.73 5.90
N ALA A 172 -16.78 9.74 5.81
CA ALA A 172 -17.62 10.15 6.93
C ALA A 172 -18.60 9.05 7.36
N ALA A 173 -19.24 8.38 6.39
CA ALA A 173 -20.13 7.26 6.66
C ALA A 173 -19.40 6.06 7.24
N ALA A 174 -18.19 5.74 6.74
CA ALA A 174 -17.34 4.67 7.28
C ALA A 174 -16.99 4.95 8.76
N LEU A 175 -16.57 6.17 9.08
CA LEU A 175 -16.17 6.57 10.44
C LEU A 175 -17.35 6.70 11.43
N SER A 176 -18.60 6.78 10.95
CA SER A 176 -19.79 6.95 11.79
C SER A 176 -20.47 5.65 12.20
N GLN A 177 -19.98 4.49 11.74
CA GLN A 177 -20.58 3.19 12.00
C GLN A 177 -19.71 2.30 12.86
N SER A 178 -20.31 1.26 13.45
CA SER A 178 -19.59 0.25 14.21
C SER A 178 -19.38 -1.00 13.35
N TYR A 179 -18.18 -1.54 13.38
CA TYR A 179 -17.79 -2.75 12.67
C TYR A 179 -17.16 -3.77 13.62
N ASP A 180 -17.33 -5.05 13.29
CA ASP A 180 -16.65 -6.13 13.96
C ASP A 180 -15.24 -6.34 13.38
N LEU A 181 -15.11 -6.08 12.06
CA LEU A 181 -13.87 -6.20 11.31
C LEU A 181 -13.65 -4.96 10.45
N VAL A 182 -12.47 -4.38 10.55
CA VAL A 182 -11.93 -3.46 9.55
C VAL A 182 -10.84 -4.19 8.78
N VAL A 183 -10.92 -4.18 7.47
CA VAL A 183 -9.90 -4.71 6.56
C VAL A 183 -9.12 -3.53 5.98
N CYS A 184 -7.80 -3.60 6.00
CA CYS A 184 -6.89 -2.66 5.36
C CYS A 184 -5.80 -3.50 4.68
N SER A 185 -6.11 -3.98 3.49
CA SER A 185 -5.27 -4.93 2.75
C SER A 185 -4.68 -4.27 1.52
N ASN A 186 -3.35 -4.29 1.39
CA ASN A 186 -2.61 -3.68 0.29
C ASN A 186 -2.93 -2.19 0.10
N VAL A 187 -2.89 -1.42 1.19
CA VAL A 187 -3.18 0.02 1.21
C VAL A 187 -2.00 0.82 1.73
N ILE A 188 -1.46 0.47 2.90
CA ILE A 188 -0.50 1.34 3.60
C ILE A 188 0.89 1.37 2.94
N GLU A 189 1.20 0.43 2.07
CA GLU A 189 2.40 0.46 1.22
C GLU A 189 2.34 1.54 0.13
N HIS A 190 1.13 1.99 -0.23
CA HIS A 190 0.90 2.99 -1.28
C HIS A 190 0.78 4.42 -0.72
N VAL A 191 0.31 4.58 0.52
CA VAL A 191 -0.04 5.90 1.05
C VAL A 191 1.16 6.65 1.62
N SER A 192 1.12 7.97 1.50
CA SER A 192 2.19 8.84 1.97
C SER A 192 2.36 8.82 3.50
N TRP A 193 1.28 8.64 4.23
CA TRP A 193 1.24 8.71 5.69
C TRP A 193 0.53 7.49 6.29
N PRO A 194 1.17 6.30 6.31
CA PRO A 194 0.57 5.06 6.82
C PRO A 194 0.03 5.18 8.24
N ARG A 195 0.76 5.90 9.08
CA ARG A 195 0.40 6.18 10.47
C ARG A 195 -0.94 6.91 10.61
N ASP A 196 -1.23 7.85 9.71
CA ASP A 196 -2.45 8.65 9.78
C ASP A 196 -3.67 7.82 9.38
N ILE A 197 -3.53 6.92 8.39
CA ILE A 197 -4.57 5.94 8.05
C ILE A 197 -4.87 5.02 9.23
N LEU A 198 -3.82 4.49 9.88
CA LEU A 198 -4.01 3.61 11.04
C LEU A 198 -4.65 4.35 12.23
N ARG A 199 -4.34 5.62 12.45
CA ARG A 199 -4.99 6.46 13.46
C ARG A 199 -6.45 6.73 13.14
N ASP A 200 -6.77 7.02 11.88
CA ASP A 200 -8.15 7.18 11.42
C ASP A 200 -8.96 5.91 11.70
N ILE A 201 -8.43 4.75 11.34
CA ILE A 201 -9.06 3.45 11.61
C ILE A 201 -9.21 3.24 13.11
N ALA A 202 -8.16 3.42 13.90
CA ALA A 202 -8.19 3.23 15.34
C ALA A 202 -9.23 4.15 16.02
N ALA A 203 -9.44 5.36 15.51
CA ALA A 203 -10.36 6.32 16.14
C ALA A 203 -11.80 5.81 16.25
N PHE A 204 -12.30 5.04 15.27
CA PHE A 204 -13.65 4.50 15.29
C PHE A 204 -13.74 3.02 15.69
N MET A 205 -12.63 2.32 15.84
CA MET A 205 -12.65 0.95 16.36
C MET A 205 -13.18 0.93 17.79
N GLY A 206 -14.08 -0.01 18.07
CA GLY A 206 -14.51 -0.33 19.44
C GLY A 206 -13.57 -1.37 20.09
N PRO A 207 -13.78 -1.67 21.36
CA PRO A 207 -12.92 -2.62 22.10
C PRO A 207 -12.90 -4.05 21.52
N ARG A 208 -13.96 -4.43 20.80
CA ARG A 208 -14.08 -5.76 20.17
C ARG A 208 -13.80 -5.75 18.67
N THR A 209 -13.61 -4.59 18.05
CA THR A 209 -13.30 -4.49 16.62
C THR A 209 -11.92 -5.08 16.37
N ALA A 210 -11.80 -5.97 15.40
CA ALA A 210 -10.51 -6.42 14.87
C ALA A 210 -10.13 -5.58 13.65
N LEU A 211 -8.85 -5.24 13.52
CA LEU A 211 -8.25 -4.76 12.30
C LEU A 211 -7.50 -5.91 11.64
N TYR A 212 -7.85 -6.26 10.42
CA TYR A 212 -7.00 -7.06 9.54
C TYR A 212 -6.16 -6.13 8.70
N LEU A 213 -4.85 -6.14 8.90
CA LEU A 213 -3.87 -5.37 8.15
C LEU A 213 -3.03 -6.33 7.32
N GLU A 214 -2.94 -6.07 6.01
CA GLU A 214 -2.10 -6.82 5.11
C GLU A 214 -1.24 -5.89 4.28
N VAL A 215 0.03 -6.26 4.12
CA VAL A 215 0.97 -5.58 3.23
C VAL A 215 1.90 -6.60 2.55
N PRO A 216 2.43 -6.31 1.37
CA PRO A 216 3.48 -7.12 0.77
C PRO A 216 4.70 -7.24 1.70
N HIS A 217 5.20 -8.47 1.88
CA HIS A 217 6.50 -8.73 2.47
C HIS A 217 7.53 -8.77 1.34
N GLU A 218 7.91 -7.59 0.90
CA GLU A 218 8.73 -7.37 -0.28
C GLU A 218 10.08 -8.09 -0.21
N ASP A 219 10.50 -8.72 -1.32
CA ASP A 219 11.71 -9.55 -1.37
C ASP A 219 12.98 -8.81 -0.91
N VAL A 220 13.09 -7.52 -1.20
CA VAL A 220 14.24 -6.71 -0.74
C VAL A 220 14.31 -6.61 0.78
N VAL A 221 13.17 -6.69 1.47
CA VAL A 221 13.10 -6.69 2.93
C VAL A 221 13.22 -8.12 3.48
N ARG A 222 12.58 -9.07 2.81
CA ARG A 222 12.47 -10.45 3.24
C ARG A 222 13.76 -11.26 3.06
N LEU A 223 14.52 -11.00 1.97
CA LEU A 223 15.69 -11.80 1.57
C LEU A 223 17.04 -11.15 1.90
N ILE A 224 17.04 -9.88 2.28
CA ILE A 224 18.26 -9.14 2.60
C ILE A 224 18.21 -8.73 4.07
N ASP A 225 19.02 -9.33 4.91
CA ASP A 225 19.02 -9.05 6.36
C ASP A 225 19.75 -7.75 6.71
N GLU A 226 20.83 -7.43 6.00
CA GLU A 226 21.67 -6.27 6.29
C GLU A 226 20.99 -4.97 5.80
N PRO A 227 20.73 -3.98 6.71
CA PRO A 227 20.03 -2.75 6.37
C PRO A 227 20.66 -1.92 5.25
N GLY A 228 21.97 -1.77 5.25
CA GLY A 228 22.68 -1.01 4.19
C GLY A 228 22.59 -1.69 2.83
N ALA A 229 22.56 -3.03 2.78
CA ALA A 229 22.35 -3.79 1.55
C ALA A 229 20.92 -3.65 1.04
N ARG A 230 19.90 -3.67 1.92
CA ARG A 230 18.50 -3.34 1.55
C ARG A 230 18.41 -2.00 0.86
N LEU A 231 18.97 -0.97 1.50
CA LEU A 231 18.97 0.38 0.97
C LEU A 231 19.74 0.49 -0.36
N ALA A 232 20.86 -0.23 -0.50
CA ALA A 232 21.63 -0.25 -1.74
C ALA A 232 20.91 -0.98 -2.89
N ALA A 233 20.10 -2.00 -2.57
CA ALA A 233 19.31 -2.76 -3.54
C ALA A 233 18.08 -1.97 -4.05
N LYS A 234 17.48 -1.12 -3.21
CA LYS A 234 16.27 -0.36 -3.57
C LYS A 234 16.62 0.92 -4.34
N ARG A 235 16.73 0.81 -5.66
CA ARG A 235 17.16 1.90 -6.55
C ARG A 235 16.04 2.54 -7.37
N HIS A 236 14.84 1.98 -7.33
CA HIS A 236 13.68 2.51 -8.06
C HIS A 236 12.41 2.30 -7.25
N TRP A 237 11.44 3.19 -7.44
CA TRP A 237 10.17 3.17 -6.76
C TRP A 237 9.02 3.17 -7.76
N HIS A 238 8.03 2.37 -7.46
CA HIS A 238 6.76 2.28 -8.16
C HIS A 238 5.62 2.78 -7.24
N GLU A 239 4.43 2.23 -7.36
CA GLU A 239 3.28 2.57 -6.51
C GLU A 239 3.46 2.15 -5.04
N HIS A 240 4.21 1.08 -4.75
CA HIS A 240 4.58 0.73 -3.39
C HIS A 240 5.71 1.65 -2.94
N ILE A 241 5.38 2.64 -2.12
CA ILE A 241 6.32 3.66 -1.63
C ILE A 241 6.77 3.42 -0.19
N ASN A 242 6.27 2.37 0.47
CA ASN A 242 6.66 1.93 1.81
C ASN A 242 6.87 0.42 1.81
N PHE A 243 8.05 -0.04 2.20
CA PHE A 243 8.42 -1.45 2.32
C PHE A 243 8.65 -1.76 3.79
N PHE A 244 7.75 -2.55 4.36
CA PHE A 244 7.68 -2.77 5.79
C PHE A 244 8.53 -3.94 6.23
N THR A 245 9.25 -3.76 7.35
CA THR A 245 9.72 -4.84 8.22
C THR A 245 8.65 -5.14 9.28
N ALA A 246 8.81 -6.24 10.01
CA ALA A 246 7.94 -6.54 11.13
C ALA A 246 7.95 -5.43 12.20
N GLU A 247 9.14 -4.90 12.50
CA GLU A 247 9.36 -3.83 13.48
C GLU A 247 8.74 -2.51 13.01
N ALA A 248 8.78 -2.23 11.70
CA ALA A 248 8.13 -1.04 11.14
C ALA A 248 6.61 -1.12 11.24
N LEU A 249 6.02 -2.31 11.05
CA LEU A 249 4.58 -2.54 11.23
C LEU A 249 4.18 -2.41 12.70
N ASP A 250 4.94 -2.99 13.63
CA ASP A 250 4.69 -2.85 15.07
C ASP A 250 4.77 -1.37 15.50
N ALA A 251 5.77 -0.63 15.00
CA ALA A 251 5.90 0.81 15.27
C ALA A 251 4.75 1.63 14.69
N ALA A 252 4.27 1.29 13.48
CA ALA A 252 3.14 1.96 12.85
C ALA A 252 1.84 1.70 13.63
N LEU A 253 1.57 0.46 14.03
CA LEU A 253 0.42 0.09 14.87
C LEU A 253 0.48 0.79 16.22
N ALA A 254 1.60 0.69 16.94
CA ALA A 254 1.77 1.34 18.25
C ALA A 254 1.56 2.85 18.18
N SER A 255 2.01 3.52 17.12
CA SER A 255 1.80 4.96 16.92
C SER A 255 0.32 5.35 16.76
N ALA A 256 -0.55 4.39 16.48
CA ALA A 256 -1.99 4.56 16.37
C ALA A 256 -2.75 3.99 17.59
N GLY A 257 -2.06 3.55 18.64
CA GLY A 257 -2.68 2.91 19.80
C GLY A 257 -3.26 1.53 19.49
N LEU A 258 -2.61 0.82 18.57
CA LEU A 258 -2.98 -0.54 18.16
C LEU A 258 -1.85 -1.51 18.52
N VAL A 259 -2.22 -2.75 18.79
CA VAL A 259 -1.29 -3.85 19.06
C VAL A 259 -1.63 -5.06 18.19
N ALA A 260 -0.61 -5.71 17.67
CA ALA A 260 -0.77 -6.95 16.92
C ALA A 260 -1.11 -8.11 17.88
N ALA A 261 -2.31 -8.69 17.72
CA ALA A 261 -2.71 -9.91 18.42
C ALA A 261 -2.19 -11.17 17.73
N ALA A 262 -2.05 -11.12 16.40
CA ALA A 262 -1.44 -12.19 15.60
C ALA A 262 -0.73 -11.59 14.39
N ARG A 263 0.38 -12.19 13.96
CA ARG A 263 1.10 -11.84 12.74
C ARG A 263 1.66 -13.08 12.07
N VAL A 264 1.42 -13.21 10.79
CA VAL A 264 1.94 -14.30 9.96
C VAL A 264 2.56 -13.70 8.70
N SER A 265 3.73 -14.19 8.30
CA SER A 265 4.27 -13.96 6.95
C SER A 265 4.14 -15.25 6.17
N HIS A 266 3.44 -15.22 5.05
CA HIS A 266 3.16 -16.43 4.28
C HIS A 266 3.19 -16.16 2.76
N PRO A 267 3.47 -17.22 1.96
CA PRO A 267 3.45 -17.11 0.51
C PRO A 267 2.01 -16.94 0.01
N VAL A 268 1.88 -16.15 -1.06
CA VAL A 268 0.65 -15.98 -1.84
C VAL A 268 0.97 -16.07 -3.32
N VAL A 269 0.00 -16.46 -4.12
CA VAL A 269 0.07 -16.40 -5.58
C VAL A 269 -0.89 -15.34 -6.07
N ALA A 270 -0.34 -14.29 -6.67
CA ALA A 270 -1.12 -13.20 -7.24
C ALA A 270 -0.70 -12.97 -8.70
N GLY A 271 -1.67 -12.97 -9.62
CA GLY A 271 -1.40 -12.79 -11.05
C GLY A 271 -0.39 -13.81 -11.61
N GLY A 272 -0.44 -15.06 -11.12
CA GLY A 272 0.48 -16.14 -11.53
C GLY A 272 1.91 -16.02 -10.99
N LYS A 273 2.20 -15.03 -10.14
CA LYS A 273 3.52 -14.84 -9.51
C LYS A 273 3.45 -15.16 -8.02
N ALA A 274 4.39 -15.97 -7.54
CA ALA A 274 4.58 -16.18 -6.12
C ALA A 274 5.16 -14.92 -5.47
N SER A 275 4.58 -14.51 -4.35
CA SER A 275 5.02 -13.41 -3.51
C SER A 275 4.80 -13.76 -2.03
N HIS A 276 5.09 -12.83 -1.12
CA HIS A 276 4.81 -12.99 0.31
C HIS A 276 4.07 -11.77 0.83
N VAL A 277 3.24 -12.00 1.84
CA VAL A 277 2.54 -10.92 2.56
C VAL A 277 2.72 -11.08 4.07
N PHE A 278 2.66 -9.95 4.78
CA PHE A 278 2.34 -9.94 6.20
C PHE A 278 0.84 -9.83 6.37
N SER A 279 0.25 -10.77 7.09
CA SER A 279 -1.15 -10.74 7.55
C SER A 279 -1.14 -10.53 9.05
N ILE A 280 -1.79 -9.47 9.51
CA ILE A 280 -1.79 -9.05 10.91
C ILE A 280 -3.23 -8.90 11.37
N VAL A 281 -3.55 -9.47 12.52
CA VAL A 281 -4.77 -9.16 13.28
C VAL A 281 -4.38 -8.23 14.41
N ALA A 282 -4.92 -7.00 14.41
CA ALA A 282 -4.63 -6.02 15.44
C ALA A 282 -5.90 -5.58 16.19
N ARG A 283 -5.71 -5.05 17.39
CA ARG A 283 -6.76 -4.52 18.26
C ARG A 283 -6.28 -3.23 18.92
N LYS A 284 -7.19 -2.45 19.50
CA LYS A 284 -6.78 -1.35 20.37
C LYS A 284 -5.93 -1.88 21.52
N ASP A 285 -4.91 -1.12 21.85
CA ASP A 285 -4.18 -1.27 23.09
C ASP A 285 -5.14 -0.89 24.23
N GLY A 286 -5.38 -1.79 25.17
CA GLY A 286 -6.43 -1.74 26.18
C GLY A 286 -6.25 -0.64 27.21
#